data_b47bdd925d27941b0b94fc53bebe2105
#
_entry.id   b47bdd925d27941b0b94fc53bebe2105
#
_cell.length_a   1.000
_cell.length_b   1.000
_cell.length_c   1.000
_cell.angle_alpha   90.00
_cell.angle_beta   90.00
_cell.angle_gamma   90.00
#
_symmetry.space_group_name_H-M   'P 1'
#
loop_
_entity.id
_entity.type
_entity.pdbx_description
1 polymer ?
#
loop_
_entity_poly.entity_id
_entity_poly.type
_entity_poly.pdbx_seq_one_letter_code
_entity_poly.pdbx_strand_id
1 'polypeptide(L)'
;MIIRPAVRTDAESMARTHWLSANTAYGRTDPLQRRLAAAERIFDEDETRPFLAEGDDGAVIGVLTVGIDELYAIYVHPDHWGTGVGRALLERAEEELAKTCDVAVLTCMVDNARARRFYERNGWELGETLVEPHFGGEPTEVCRYRKRLSS
;
A
#
# COMPACT_ATOMS: atom_id res chain seq x y z
N MET A 1 7.42 1.38 -17.33
CA MET A 1 6.78 0.82 -16.12
C MET A 1 5.43 0.21 -16.49
N ILE A 2 5.16 -0.97 -15.97
CA ILE A 2 3.88 -1.67 -16.18
C ILE A 2 3.27 -1.98 -14.81
N ILE A 3 1.99 -1.67 -14.62
CA ILE A 3 1.25 -2.07 -13.43
C ILE A 3 0.31 -3.20 -13.83
N ARG A 4 0.40 -4.31 -13.12
CA ARG A 4 -0.39 -5.51 -13.43
C ARG A 4 -0.88 -6.21 -12.16
N PRO A 5 -1.93 -7.04 -12.27
CA PRO A 5 -2.29 -7.92 -11.15
C PRO A 5 -1.10 -8.81 -10.78
N ALA A 6 -0.90 -9.01 -9.48
CA ALA A 6 0.14 -9.90 -8.99
C ALA A 6 -0.38 -11.33 -8.95
N VAL A 7 0.51 -12.30 -9.11
CA VAL A 7 0.22 -13.71 -8.96
C VAL A 7 1.08 -14.30 -7.85
N ARG A 8 0.72 -15.49 -7.36
CA ARG A 8 1.37 -16.08 -6.18
C ARG A 8 2.89 -16.16 -6.29
N THR A 9 3.43 -16.40 -7.49
CA THR A 9 4.87 -16.45 -7.68
C THR A 9 5.56 -15.09 -7.52
N ASP A 10 4.80 -14.00 -7.47
CA ASP A 10 5.34 -12.66 -7.19
C ASP A 10 5.54 -12.38 -5.69
N ALA A 11 5.06 -13.27 -4.82
CA ALA A 11 4.99 -13.00 -3.37
C ALA A 11 6.34 -12.61 -2.77
N GLU A 12 7.41 -13.29 -3.14
CA GLU A 12 8.74 -12.99 -2.61
C GLU A 12 9.22 -11.60 -3.01
N SER A 13 9.10 -11.24 -4.29
CA SER A 13 9.51 -9.92 -4.79
C SER A 13 8.67 -8.81 -4.16
N MET A 14 7.38 -9.04 -3.99
CA MET A 14 6.49 -8.10 -3.32
C MET A 14 6.89 -7.88 -1.87
N ALA A 15 7.18 -8.98 -1.16
CA ALA A 15 7.60 -8.92 0.23
C ALA A 15 8.91 -8.14 0.39
N ARG A 16 9.87 -8.34 -0.50
CA ARG A 16 11.15 -7.63 -0.46
C ARG A 16 10.97 -6.14 -0.70
N THR A 17 10.14 -5.77 -1.68
CA THR A 17 9.85 -4.36 -1.96
C THR A 17 9.17 -3.69 -0.77
N HIS A 18 8.18 -4.35 -0.19
CA HIS A 18 7.50 -3.86 1.01
C HIS A 18 8.48 -3.69 2.17
N TRP A 19 9.29 -4.73 2.40
CA TRP A 19 10.27 -4.73 3.50
C TRP A 19 11.29 -3.60 3.37
N LEU A 20 11.86 -3.41 2.16
CA LEU A 20 12.83 -2.33 1.91
C LEU A 20 12.17 -0.96 2.09
N SER A 21 10.99 -0.76 1.54
CA SER A 21 10.27 0.50 1.62
C SER A 21 9.93 0.86 3.07
N ALA A 22 9.33 -0.07 3.80
CA ALA A 22 8.91 0.18 5.18
C ALA A 22 10.09 0.41 6.11
N ASN A 23 11.14 -0.40 6.00
CA ASN A 23 12.32 -0.24 6.85
C ASN A 23 13.03 1.07 6.57
N THR A 24 13.12 1.48 5.31
CA THR A 24 13.73 2.77 4.94
C THR A 24 12.88 3.93 5.45
N ALA A 25 11.56 3.84 5.28
CA ALA A 25 10.65 4.93 5.68
C ALA A 25 10.58 5.12 7.19
N TYR A 26 10.59 4.02 7.95
CA TYR A 26 10.40 4.07 9.40
C TYR A 26 11.67 3.86 10.21
N GLY A 27 12.80 3.59 9.57
CA GLY A 27 14.08 3.39 10.23
C GLY A 27 14.11 2.17 11.16
N ARG A 28 13.32 1.15 10.88
CA ARG A 28 13.24 -0.05 11.71
C ARG A 28 13.56 -1.31 10.91
N THR A 29 13.87 -2.40 11.63
CA THR A 29 14.29 -3.67 11.02
C THR A 29 13.28 -4.77 11.37
N ASP A 30 12.24 -4.92 10.57
CA ASP A 30 11.34 -6.06 10.69
C ASP A 30 11.95 -7.27 10.01
N PRO A 31 11.75 -8.50 10.54
CA PRO A 31 12.27 -9.69 9.88
C PRO A 31 11.61 -9.90 8.50
N LEU A 32 12.45 -10.17 7.49
CA LEU A 32 11.94 -10.42 6.13
C LEU A 32 10.99 -11.62 6.10
N GLN A 33 11.23 -12.67 6.89
CA GLN A 33 10.39 -13.86 6.92
C GLN A 33 8.94 -13.54 7.27
N ARG A 34 8.72 -12.57 8.15
CA ARG A 34 7.36 -12.14 8.50
C ARG A 34 6.65 -11.53 7.29
N ARG A 35 7.38 -10.74 6.51
CA ARG A 35 6.83 -10.13 5.29
C ARG A 35 6.56 -11.15 4.21
N LEU A 36 7.44 -12.16 4.08
CA LEU A 36 7.24 -13.24 3.13
C LEU A 36 5.95 -14.02 3.45
N ALA A 37 5.75 -14.38 4.71
CA ALA A 37 4.54 -15.07 5.13
C ALA A 37 3.29 -14.23 4.91
N ALA A 38 3.35 -12.93 5.20
CA ALA A 38 2.23 -12.01 4.99
C ALA A 38 1.88 -11.87 3.51
N ALA A 39 2.89 -11.76 2.64
CA ALA A 39 2.68 -11.65 1.20
C ALA A 39 2.02 -12.91 0.63
N GLU A 40 2.42 -14.08 1.10
CA GLU A 40 1.80 -15.33 0.65
C GLU A 40 0.32 -15.40 1.08
N ARG A 41 0.00 -14.94 2.29
CA ARG A 41 -1.38 -14.97 2.79
C ARG A 41 -2.33 -14.09 1.98
N ILE A 42 -1.82 -13.01 1.37
CA ILE A 42 -2.66 -12.13 0.54
C ILE A 42 -3.36 -12.91 -0.57
N PHE A 43 -2.67 -13.89 -1.15
CA PHE A 43 -3.24 -14.69 -2.25
C PHE A 43 -4.30 -15.71 -1.79
N ASP A 44 -4.44 -15.90 -0.49
CA ASP A 44 -5.47 -16.77 0.08
C ASP A 44 -6.72 -16.01 0.53
N GLU A 45 -6.72 -14.69 0.43
CA GLU A 45 -7.84 -13.83 0.85
C GLU A 45 -8.70 -13.46 -0.36
N ASP A 46 -9.97 -13.87 -0.34
CA ASP A 46 -10.88 -13.74 -1.47
C ASP A 46 -11.16 -12.29 -1.89
N GLU A 47 -11.19 -11.37 -0.93
CA GLU A 47 -11.56 -9.98 -1.19
C GLU A 47 -10.36 -9.05 -1.35
N THR A 48 -9.16 -9.60 -1.27
CA THR A 48 -7.92 -8.82 -1.39
C THR A 48 -7.34 -8.99 -2.80
N ARG A 49 -7.05 -7.85 -3.44
CA ARG A 49 -6.54 -7.82 -4.81
C ARG A 49 -5.17 -7.18 -4.82
N PRO A 50 -4.10 -7.96 -5.03
CA PRO A 50 -2.75 -7.43 -5.10
C PRO A 50 -2.37 -7.07 -6.54
N PHE A 51 -1.62 -5.97 -6.67
CA PHE A 51 -1.04 -5.49 -7.93
C PHE A 51 0.42 -5.15 -7.68
N LEU A 52 1.19 -5.09 -8.75
CA LEU A 52 2.57 -4.65 -8.65
C LEU A 52 2.95 -3.77 -9.85
N ALA A 53 4.01 -2.99 -9.66
CA ALA A 53 4.62 -2.21 -10.73
C ALA A 53 5.96 -2.84 -11.08
N GLU A 54 6.17 -3.10 -12.38
CA GLU A 54 7.44 -3.56 -12.91
C GLU A 54 8.18 -2.41 -13.59
N GLY A 55 9.46 -2.28 -13.33
CA GLY A 55 10.32 -1.38 -14.08
C GLY A 55 10.65 -1.94 -15.46
N ASP A 56 11.41 -1.15 -16.22
CA ASP A 56 11.76 -1.52 -17.61
C ASP A 56 12.60 -2.80 -17.69
N ASP A 57 13.30 -3.16 -16.62
CA ASP A 57 14.10 -4.38 -16.51
C ASP A 57 13.31 -5.57 -15.96
N GLY A 58 11.99 -5.40 -15.72
CA GLY A 58 11.14 -6.45 -15.17
C GLY A 58 11.21 -6.59 -13.66
N ALA A 59 12.02 -5.81 -12.97
CA ALA A 59 12.09 -5.86 -11.52
C ALA A 59 10.83 -5.22 -10.88
N VAL A 60 10.39 -5.78 -9.75
CA VAL A 60 9.28 -5.21 -8.99
C VAL A 60 9.76 -3.95 -8.28
N ILE A 61 9.16 -2.82 -8.62
CA ILE A 61 9.52 -1.50 -8.06
C ILE A 61 8.44 -0.91 -7.17
N GLY A 62 7.26 -1.51 -7.12
CA GLY A 62 6.19 -1.08 -6.26
C GLY A 62 5.14 -2.15 -6.08
N VAL A 63 4.40 -2.07 -4.99
CA VAL A 63 3.32 -3.00 -4.67
C VAL A 63 2.08 -2.24 -4.24
N LEU A 64 0.93 -2.82 -4.53
CA LEU A 64 -0.38 -2.25 -4.22
C LEU A 64 -1.31 -3.37 -3.79
N THR A 65 -2.04 -3.15 -2.70
CA THR A 65 -3.05 -4.10 -2.25
C THR A 65 -4.33 -3.34 -1.94
N VAL A 66 -5.43 -3.77 -2.55
CA VAL A 66 -6.74 -3.18 -2.32
C VAL A 66 -7.74 -4.26 -1.90
N GLY A 67 -8.72 -3.87 -1.07
CA GLY A 67 -9.87 -4.70 -0.73
C GLY A 67 -11.09 -4.25 -1.52
N ILE A 68 -12.28 -4.40 -0.93
CA ILE A 68 -13.53 -3.97 -1.56
C ILE A 68 -13.68 -2.44 -1.51
N ASP A 69 -13.41 -1.85 -0.35
CA ASP A 69 -13.53 -0.40 -0.12
C ASP A 69 -12.31 0.20 0.55
N GLU A 70 -11.25 -0.58 0.71
CA GLU A 70 -10.07 -0.12 1.43
C GLU A 70 -8.81 -0.29 0.61
N LEU A 71 -7.98 0.75 0.63
CA LEU A 71 -6.61 0.69 0.13
C LEU A 71 -5.73 0.23 1.30
N TYR A 72 -5.25 -1.00 1.22
CA TYR A 72 -4.48 -1.58 2.32
C TYR A 72 -3.02 -1.17 2.32
N ALA A 73 -2.40 -1.07 1.14
CA ALA A 73 -0.96 -0.82 1.07
C ALA A 73 -0.54 -0.27 -0.29
N ILE A 74 0.33 0.73 -0.25
CA ILE A 74 1.15 1.14 -1.40
C ILE A 74 2.57 1.25 -0.86
N TYR A 75 3.49 0.50 -1.46
CA TYR A 75 4.90 0.59 -1.13
C TYR A 75 5.72 0.69 -2.41
N VAL A 76 6.64 1.63 -2.45
CA VAL A 76 7.53 1.86 -3.60
C VAL A 76 8.96 1.57 -3.15
N HIS A 77 9.70 0.86 -3.98
CA HIS A 77 11.11 0.61 -3.73
C HIS A 77 11.83 1.95 -3.53
N PRO A 78 12.67 2.10 -2.49
CA PRO A 78 13.29 3.40 -2.16
C PRO A 78 14.04 4.05 -3.32
N ASP A 79 14.66 3.26 -4.19
CA ASP A 79 15.37 3.79 -5.36
C ASP A 79 14.45 4.50 -6.37
N HIS A 80 13.15 4.29 -6.26
CA HIS A 80 12.15 4.87 -7.17
C HIS A 80 11.26 5.90 -6.50
N TRP A 81 11.59 6.33 -5.29
CA TRP A 81 10.85 7.41 -4.63
C TRP A 81 11.02 8.71 -5.40
N GLY A 82 9.93 9.47 -5.52
CA GLY A 82 9.93 10.74 -6.22
C GLY A 82 9.91 10.63 -7.74
N THR A 83 9.64 9.45 -8.29
CA THR A 83 9.64 9.21 -9.73
C THR A 83 8.25 9.05 -10.35
N GLY A 84 7.19 9.16 -9.54
CA GLY A 84 5.82 9.00 -10.03
C GLY A 84 5.25 7.59 -9.91
N VAL A 85 6.03 6.62 -9.44
CA VAL A 85 5.55 5.24 -9.26
C VAL A 85 4.41 5.17 -8.25
N GLY A 86 4.57 5.86 -7.11
CA GLY A 86 3.54 5.88 -6.07
C GLY A 86 2.23 6.46 -6.57
N ARG A 87 2.29 7.55 -7.33
CA ARG A 87 1.10 8.17 -7.91
C ARG A 87 0.41 7.25 -8.91
N ALA A 88 1.18 6.58 -9.75
CA ALA A 88 0.62 5.63 -10.73
C ALA A 88 -0.08 4.47 -10.03
N LEU A 89 0.51 3.95 -8.93
CA LEU A 89 -0.11 2.92 -8.13
C LEU A 89 -1.39 3.42 -7.46
N LEU A 90 -1.39 4.64 -6.95
CA LEU A 90 -2.58 5.22 -6.33
C LEU A 90 -3.70 5.39 -7.35
N GLU A 91 -3.40 5.86 -8.56
CA GLU A 91 -4.39 5.99 -9.63
C GLU A 91 -4.99 4.63 -9.97
N ARG A 92 -4.17 3.59 -10.05
CA ARG A 92 -4.66 2.23 -10.30
C ARG A 92 -5.52 1.73 -9.14
N ALA A 93 -5.13 2.03 -7.90
CA ALA A 93 -5.93 1.67 -6.73
C ALA A 93 -7.32 2.30 -6.81
N GLU A 94 -7.40 3.58 -7.15
CA GLU A 94 -8.66 4.29 -7.25
C GLU A 94 -9.53 3.73 -8.38
N GLU A 95 -8.94 3.37 -9.51
CA GLU A 95 -9.67 2.71 -10.60
C GLU A 95 -10.27 1.37 -10.15
N GLU A 96 -9.46 0.56 -9.45
CA GLU A 96 -9.92 -0.75 -8.99
C GLU A 96 -10.97 -0.63 -7.90
N LEU A 97 -10.79 0.28 -6.95
CA LEU A 97 -11.75 0.49 -5.87
C LEU A 97 -13.07 1.06 -6.38
N ALA A 98 -13.03 1.90 -7.41
CA ALA A 98 -14.25 2.46 -8.00
C ALA A 98 -15.19 1.40 -8.58
N LYS A 99 -14.67 0.21 -8.88
CA LYS A 99 -15.47 -0.92 -9.36
C LYS A 99 -16.29 -1.57 -8.24
N THR A 100 -15.91 -1.36 -6.99
CA THR A 100 -16.47 -2.08 -5.85
C THR A 100 -17.03 -1.19 -4.75
N CYS A 101 -16.78 0.13 -4.80
CA CYS A 101 -17.30 1.07 -3.79
C CYS A 101 -17.42 2.47 -4.34
N ASP A 102 -18.20 3.30 -3.66
CA ASP A 102 -18.34 4.73 -3.98
C ASP A 102 -17.36 5.58 -3.19
N VAL A 103 -17.08 5.18 -1.94
CA VAL A 103 -16.16 5.87 -1.04
C VAL A 103 -15.14 4.85 -0.55
N ALA A 104 -13.88 5.13 -0.80
CA ALA A 104 -12.78 4.30 -0.33
C ALA A 104 -12.15 4.88 0.93
N VAL A 105 -11.57 4.02 1.74
CA VAL A 105 -10.87 4.40 2.97
C VAL A 105 -9.45 3.87 2.95
N LEU A 106 -8.58 4.51 3.70
CA LEU A 106 -7.25 4.00 4.00
C LEU A 106 -6.84 4.43 5.40
N THR A 107 -5.87 3.71 5.95
CA THR A 107 -5.34 4.00 7.27
C THR A 107 -3.82 4.16 7.14
N CYS A 108 -3.26 5.22 7.73
CA CYS A 108 -1.82 5.38 7.83
C CYS A 108 -1.44 5.90 9.21
N MET A 109 -0.19 5.66 9.60
CA MET A 109 0.29 6.12 10.90
C MET A 109 0.32 7.64 10.98
N VAL A 110 -0.10 8.19 12.12
CA VAL A 110 -0.10 9.65 12.35
C VAL A 110 1.29 10.24 12.08
N ASP A 111 2.34 9.53 12.49
CA ASP A 111 3.72 9.99 12.34
C ASP A 111 4.26 9.90 10.92
N ASN A 112 3.54 9.27 10.01
CA ASN A 112 3.98 9.15 8.63
C ASN A 112 3.60 10.40 7.83
N ALA A 113 4.30 11.51 8.11
CA ALA A 113 4.01 12.79 7.48
C ALA A 113 4.10 12.74 5.95
N ARG A 114 5.03 11.96 5.42
CA ARG A 114 5.22 11.81 3.97
C ARG A 114 4.02 11.16 3.31
N ALA A 115 3.53 10.06 3.87
CA ALA A 115 2.34 9.38 3.34
C ALA A 115 1.11 10.27 3.46
N ARG A 116 0.94 10.93 4.60
CA ARG A 116 -0.18 11.84 4.81
C ARG A 116 -0.23 12.95 3.77
N ARG A 117 0.91 13.60 3.50
CA ARG A 117 0.99 14.65 2.47
C ARG A 117 0.69 14.08 1.09
N PHE A 118 1.18 12.88 0.81
CA PHE A 118 0.93 12.20 -0.46
C PHE A 118 -0.56 11.98 -0.71
N TYR A 119 -1.27 11.44 0.28
CA TYR A 119 -2.71 11.19 0.14
C TYR A 119 -3.50 12.51 0.08
N GLU A 120 -3.15 13.48 0.90
CA GLU A 120 -3.84 14.79 0.91
C GLU A 120 -3.68 15.52 -0.41
N ARG A 121 -2.48 15.48 -1.01
CA ARG A 121 -2.25 16.09 -2.33
C ARG A 121 -3.05 15.41 -3.44
N ASN A 122 -3.41 14.17 -3.25
CA ASN A 122 -4.16 13.39 -4.24
C ASN A 122 -5.65 13.31 -3.93
N GLY A 123 -6.16 14.19 -3.08
CA GLY A 123 -7.59 14.35 -2.86
C GLY A 123 -8.20 13.47 -1.79
N TRP A 124 -7.38 12.78 -1.00
CA TRP A 124 -7.87 12.02 0.15
C TRP A 124 -8.05 12.96 1.34
N GLU A 125 -9.17 12.81 2.05
CA GLU A 125 -9.53 13.68 3.16
C GLU A 125 -9.38 12.96 4.50
N LEU A 126 -8.77 13.65 5.48
CA LEU A 126 -8.65 13.11 6.83
C LEU A 126 -10.05 13.02 7.47
N GLY A 127 -10.42 11.82 7.90
CA GLY A 127 -11.66 11.58 8.61
C GLY A 127 -11.46 11.63 10.12
N GLU A 128 -10.76 10.63 10.66
CA GLU A 128 -10.59 10.51 12.10
C GLU A 128 -9.20 10.01 12.46
N THR A 129 -8.82 10.20 13.72
CA THR A 129 -7.59 9.66 14.29
C THR A 129 -7.97 8.62 15.34
N LEU A 130 -7.37 7.44 15.25
CA LEU A 130 -7.70 6.31 16.12
C LEU A 130 -6.43 5.75 16.72
N VAL A 131 -6.60 4.92 17.77
CA VAL A 131 -5.51 4.11 18.29
C VAL A 131 -5.84 2.66 18.00
N GLU A 132 -4.98 1.99 17.24
CA GLU A 132 -5.18 0.60 16.85
C GLU A 132 -4.00 -0.26 17.30
N PRO A 133 -4.22 -1.54 17.65
CA PRO A 133 -3.13 -2.49 17.78
C PRO A 133 -2.43 -2.60 16.43
N HIS A 134 -1.11 -2.48 16.44
CA HIS A 134 -0.34 -2.50 15.21
C HIS A 134 0.87 -3.39 15.44
N PHE A 135 1.49 -3.88 14.39
CA PHE A 135 2.65 -4.78 14.39
C PHE A 135 3.20 -5.16 15.78
N GLY A 136 2.93 -6.39 16.22
CA GLY A 136 3.37 -6.86 17.54
C GLY A 136 2.45 -6.49 18.70
N GLY A 137 1.27 -5.92 18.41
CA GLY A 137 0.30 -5.56 19.45
C GLY A 137 0.52 -4.23 20.14
N GLU A 138 1.51 -3.45 19.70
CA GLU A 138 1.76 -2.13 20.25
C GLU A 138 0.68 -1.16 19.78
N PRO A 139 0.01 -0.42 20.70
CA PRO A 139 -0.97 0.59 20.29
C PRO A 139 -0.30 1.67 19.44
N THR A 140 -0.90 2.00 18.29
CA THR A 140 -0.36 2.98 17.36
C THR A 140 -1.45 3.95 16.96
N GLU A 141 -1.15 5.25 16.99
CA GLU A 141 -2.07 6.26 16.49
C GLU A 141 -2.07 6.25 14.97
N VAL A 142 -3.25 6.15 14.39
CA VAL A 142 -3.44 6.11 12.94
C VAL A 142 -4.46 7.16 12.50
N CYS A 143 -4.28 7.62 11.26
CA CYS A 143 -5.20 8.51 10.58
C CYS A 143 -6.01 7.71 9.59
N ARG A 144 -7.33 7.93 9.58
CA ARG A 144 -8.21 7.33 8.61
C ARG A 144 -8.59 8.37 7.57
N TYR A 145 -8.25 8.08 6.33
CA TYR A 145 -8.56 8.93 5.18
C TYR A 145 -9.66 8.31 4.34
N ARG A 146 -10.41 9.15 3.65
CA ARG A 146 -11.44 8.70 2.73
C ARG A 146 -11.42 9.52 1.45
N LYS A 147 -11.92 8.92 0.37
CA LYS A 147 -12.08 9.61 -0.90
C LYS A 147 -13.32 9.08 -1.62
N ARG A 148 -14.14 9.99 -2.13
CA ARG A 148 -15.24 9.63 -3.01
C ARG A 148 -14.67 9.37 -4.40
N LEU A 149 -14.93 8.19 -4.96
CA LEU A 149 -14.38 7.75 -6.24
C LEU A 149 -15.37 7.86 -7.39
N SER A 150 -16.66 7.76 -7.10
CA SER A 150 -17.68 7.90 -8.11
C SER A 150 -18.04 9.36 -8.29
N SER A 151 -18.16 9.78 -9.51
CA SER A 151 -18.64 11.11 -9.86
C SER A 151 -20.16 11.17 -9.88
#